data_4ca2068a51ec7399b73d301d597946cf
#
_entry.id   4ca2068a51ec7399b73d301d597946cf
#
_cell.length_a   1.000
_cell.length_b   1.000
_cell.length_c   1.000
_cell.angle_alpha   90.00
_cell.angle_beta   90.00
_cell.angle_gamma   90.00
#
_symmetry.space_group_name_H-M   'P 1'
#
loop_
_entity.id
_entity.type
_entity.pdbx_description
1 polymer ?
#
loop_
_entity_poly.entity_id
_entity_poly.type
_entity_poly.pdbx_seq_one_letter_code
_entity_poly.pdbx_strand_id
1 'polypeptide(L)'
;MCSSDLRARRSIEEWLATSGEGWQVLEVHGHTRKLPRGALAGNRFRIILRDFSGDRAALETRLARIVREGVPNYFGPQRFGRELSNLSVLEGRAPPRGEETFAWSAARSLVFNAVLARRIYDGSWNRLSIGERANLDGRNSTFLVESLDDEIAHRVATFDIHPTGPLIGNGDSGVSGALADLEREVAAEFPLLVEFLQSAGLEAARRPLRVAVRELEWQWLADDVCALQFALRAGSFATAVVRELLALDGAAAQEEQG
;
A
#
# COMPACT_ATOMS: atom_id res chain seq x y z
N MET A 1 0.85 8.74 19.17
CA MET A 1 -0.30 8.27 19.99
C MET A 1 -1.54 8.96 19.44
N CYS A 2 -2.41 8.24 18.74
CA CYS A 2 -3.70 8.80 18.31
C CYS A 2 -4.68 8.54 19.47
N SER A 3 -4.84 9.51 20.37
CA SER A 3 -5.72 9.39 21.52
C SER A 3 -7.14 9.76 21.13
N SER A 4 -7.89 8.81 20.58
CA SER A 4 -9.32 8.98 20.27
C SER A 4 -10.24 8.91 21.49
N ASP A 5 -9.68 8.77 22.70
CA ASP A 5 -10.44 8.51 23.94
C ASP A 5 -10.42 9.67 24.93
N LEU A 6 -9.93 10.83 24.53
CA LEU A 6 -9.96 12.02 25.36
C LEU A 6 -11.41 12.55 25.45
N ARG A 7 -12.18 12.06 26.41
CA ARG A 7 -13.34 12.80 26.92
C ARG A 7 -12.79 14.03 27.60
N ALA A 8 -12.82 15.16 26.89
CA ALA A 8 -12.21 16.39 27.37
C ALA A 8 -12.89 16.88 28.65
N ARG A 9 -12.19 16.74 29.76
CA ARG A 9 -12.44 17.49 30.98
C ARG A 9 -11.60 18.77 31.01
N ARG A 10 -10.73 19.00 29.98
CA ARG A 10 -9.82 20.15 29.88
C ARG A 10 -10.30 21.08 28.78
N SER A 11 -10.04 22.36 28.95
CA SER A 11 -10.29 23.39 27.95
C SER A 11 -9.35 23.24 26.74
N ILE A 12 -9.66 23.91 25.64
CA ILE A 12 -8.79 23.93 24.44
C ILE A 12 -7.44 24.56 24.79
N GLU A 13 -7.44 25.61 25.60
CA GLU A 13 -6.24 26.31 26.07
C GLU A 13 -5.34 25.39 26.91
N GLU A 14 -5.91 24.62 27.83
CA GLU A 14 -5.18 23.66 28.63
C GLU A 14 -4.53 22.55 27.78
N TRP A 15 -5.21 22.12 26.71
CA TRP A 15 -4.64 21.15 25.76
C TRP A 15 -3.51 21.75 24.93
N LEU A 16 -3.66 22.97 24.41
CA LEU A 16 -2.62 23.67 23.64
C LEU A 16 -1.37 23.94 24.47
N ALA A 17 -1.52 24.14 25.78
CA ALA A 17 -0.39 24.29 26.69
C ALA A 17 0.32 22.97 27.05
N THR A 18 -0.22 21.83 26.60
CA THR A 18 0.36 20.53 26.94
C THR A 18 1.54 20.20 26.02
N SER A 19 2.69 19.91 26.60
CA SER A 19 3.90 19.48 25.90
C SER A 19 4.64 18.41 26.72
N GLY A 20 5.61 17.74 26.10
CA GLY A 20 6.49 16.78 26.74
C GLY A 20 7.83 16.70 26.02
N GLU A 21 8.74 15.83 26.46
CA GLU A 21 10.02 15.65 25.83
C GLU A 21 9.85 15.19 24.38
N GLY A 22 10.29 16.03 23.42
CA GLY A 22 10.23 15.73 21.99
C GLY A 22 8.85 15.89 21.32
N TRP A 23 7.83 16.42 22.01
CA TRP A 23 6.53 16.68 21.42
C TRP A 23 5.82 17.89 22.03
N GLN A 24 4.94 18.50 21.24
CA GLN A 24 4.02 19.57 21.68
C GLN A 24 2.68 19.43 20.96
N VAL A 25 1.62 19.95 21.56
CA VAL A 25 0.31 20.05 20.93
C VAL A 25 0.32 21.28 20.02
N LEU A 26 0.11 21.09 18.73
CA LEU A 26 0.10 22.16 17.73
C LEU A 26 -1.30 22.75 17.54
N GLU A 27 -2.34 21.92 17.62
CA GLU A 27 -3.71 22.31 17.31
C GLU A 27 -4.70 21.41 18.06
N VAL A 28 -5.82 21.97 18.50
CA VAL A 28 -6.90 21.26 19.21
C VAL A 28 -8.25 21.70 18.65
N HIS A 29 -9.05 20.73 18.22
CA HIS A 29 -10.43 20.95 17.79
C HIS A 29 -11.40 20.10 18.59
N GLY A 30 -12.51 20.73 19.04
CA GLY A 30 -13.63 20.01 19.63
C GLY A 30 -14.42 19.24 18.58
N HIS A 31 -14.76 17.97 18.87
CA HIS A 31 -15.60 17.15 18.01
C HIS A 31 -16.74 16.50 18.80
N THR A 32 -17.95 16.46 18.24
CA THR A 32 -19.15 15.94 18.91
C THR A 32 -19.21 14.43 18.98
N ARG A 33 -18.39 13.72 18.19
CA ARG A 33 -18.34 12.26 18.13
C ARG A 33 -16.92 11.76 18.25
N LYS A 34 -16.73 10.56 18.84
CA LYS A 34 -15.47 9.86 18.81
C LYS A 34 -15.06 9.60 17.35
N LEU A 35 -13.81 9.89 16.99
CA LEU A 35 -13.27 9.56 15.68
C LEU A 35 -13.22 8.03 15.53
N PRO A 36 -13.95 7.42 14.59
CA PRO A 36 -13.87 5.99 14.37
C PRO A 36 -12.51 5.60 13.79
N ARG A 37 -12.12 4.35 13.96
CA ARG A 37 -10.95 3.80 13.27
C ARG A 37 -11.14 3.95 11.76
N GLY A 38 -10.12 4.43 11.05
CA GLY A 38 -10.19 4.67 9.60
C GLY A 38 -10.86 5.99 9.19
N ALA A 39 -11.18 6.90 10.13
CA ALA A 39 -11.73 8.22 9.83
C ALA A 39 -10.73 9.16 9.11
N LEU A 40 -9.44 8.87 9.20
CA LEU A 40 -8.42 9.67 8.52
C LEU A 40 -8.52 9.47 7.00
N ALA A 41 -8.65 10.55 6.25
CA ALA A 41 -8.64 10.53 4.79
C ALA A 41 -7.25 10.14 4.22
N GLY A 42 -6.19 10.49 4.93
CA GLY A 42 -4.82 10.21 4.52
C GLY A 42 -3.80 10.86 5.45
N ASN A 43 -2.55 10.75 5.02
CA ASN A 43 -1.41 11.35 5.71
C ASN A 43 -0.61 12.19 4.73
N ARG A 44 -0.09 13.32 5.19
CA ARG A 44 0.91 14.13 4.49
C ARG A 44 2.27 13.83 5.10
N PHE A 45 3.26 13.60 4.23
CA PHE A 45 4.62 13.26 4.60
C PHE A 45 5.58 14.35 4.13
N ARG A 46 6.59 14.62 4.97
CA ARG A 46 7.79 15.34 4.59
C ARG A 46 8.97 14.46 4.94
N ILE A 47 9.73 14.02 3.94
CA ILE A 47 10.86 13.10 4.08
C ILE A 47 12.11 13.82 3.59
N ILE A 48 13.19 13.71 4.34
CA ILE A 48 14.49 14.22 3.95
C ILE A 48 15.38 13.02 3.61
N LEU A 49 15.73 12.89 2.35
CA LEU A 49 16.75 11.97 1.87
C LEU A 49 18.10 12.63 2.09
N ARG A 50 19.03 11.94 2.76
CA ARG A 50 20.37 12.40 3.06
C ARG A 50 21.38 11.45 2.45
N ASP A 51 22.61 11.92 2.29
CA ASP A 51 23.74 11.14 1.76
C ASP A 51 23.40 10.53 0.39
N PHE A 52 22.65 11.28 -0.43
CA PHE A 52 22.29 10.83 -1.77
C PHE A 52 23.54 10.75 -2.63
N SER A 53 23.84 9.54 -3.10
CA SER A 53 24.89 9.27 -4.08
C SER A 53 24.25 8.71 -5.34
N GLY A 54 24.28 9.44 -6.44
CA GLY A 54 23.69 9.01 -7.69
C GLY A 54 23.37 10.16 -8.63
N ASP A 55 22.74 9.82 -9.76
CA ASP A 55 22.31 10.80 -10.76
C ASP A 55 21.00 11.50 -10.33
N ARG A 56 21.09 12.80 -10.05
CA ARG A 56 19.93 13.64 -9.72
C ARG A 56 18.87 13.65 -10.83
N ALA A 57 19.28 13.71 -12.08
CA ALA A 57 18.36 13.74 -13.22
C ALA A 57 17.59 12.41 -13.32
N ALA A 58 18.24 11.28 -13.02
CA ALA A 58 17.57 9.99 -12.94
C ALA A 58 16.56 9.94 -11.78
N LEU A 59 16.89 10.49 -10.59
CA LEU A 59 15.95 10.59 -9.47
C LEU A 59 14.73 11.45 -9.85
N GLU A 60 14.94 12.62 -10.44
CA GLU A 60 13.85 13.52 -10.86
C GLU A 60 12.96 12.89 -11.93
N THR A 61 13.54 12.13 -12.86
CA THR A 61 12.80 11.35 -13.85
C THR A 61 11.89 10.33 -13.19
N ARG A 62 12.38 9.65 -12.14
CA ARG A 62 11.57 8.70 -11.34
C ARG A 62 10.46 9.40 -10.57
N LEU A 63 10.77 10.52 -9.93
CA LEU A 63 9.76 11.34 -9.23
C LEU A 63 8.66 11.79 -10.18
N ALA A 64 9.01 12.28 -11.37
CA ALA A 64 8.05 12.64 -12.42
C ALA A 64 7.21 11.43 -12.89
N ARG A 65 7.81 10.23 -12.97
CA ARG A 65 7.09 9.00 -13.27
C ARG A 65 6.10 8.66 -12.16
N ILE A 66 6.49 8.77 -10.91
CA ILE A 66 5.61 8.52 -9.75
C ILE A 66 4.41 9.47 -9.76
N VAL A 67 4.59 10.75 -10.09
CA VAL A 67 3.48 11.71 -10.24
C VAL A 67 2.48 11.22 -11.29
N ARG A 68 2.95 10.69 -12.41
CA ARG A 68 2.13 10.28 -13.54
C ARG A 68 1.49 8.90 -13.34
N GLU A 69 2.20 7.95 -12.74
CA GLU A 69 1.82 6.54 -12.72
C GLU A 69 1.43 6.03 -11.32
N GLY A 70 1.79 6.76 -10.26
CA GLY A 70 1.72 6.28 -8.89
C GLY A 70 2.84 5.31 -8.57
N VAL A 71 2.68 4.56 -7.49
CA VAL A 71 3.61 3.50 -7.07
C VAL A 71 2.90 2.17 -6.88
N PRO A 72 3.58 1.03 -7.07
CA PRO A 72 3.05 -0.29 -6.75
C PRO A 72 2.67 -0.40 -5.26
N ASN A 73 1.49 -0.96 -5.00
CA ASN A 73 0.89 -1.03 -3.66
C ASN A 73 1.31 -2.27 -2.87
N TYR A 74 2.59 -2.60 -2.86
CA TYR A 74 3.12 -3.74 -2.11
C TYR A 74 2.84 -3.62 -0.61
N PHE A 75 2.51 -4.74 -0.01
CA PHE A 75 2.63 -4.89 1.45
C PHE A 75 4.10 -4.98 1.84
N GLY A 76 4.49 -4.15 2.80
CA GLY A 76 5.87 -4.11 3.28
C GLY A 76 6.24 -5.25 4.23
N PRO A 77 7.56 -5.42 4.53
CA PRO A 77 8.07 -6.53 5.36
C PRO A 77 7.41 -6.63 6.74
N GLN A 78 7.02 -5.50 7.33
CA GLN A 78 6.35 -5.49 8.64
C GLN A 78 5.05 -6.29 8.67
N ARG A 79 4.41 -6.53 7.49
CA ARG A 79 3.19 -7.34 7.37
C ARG A 79 3.45 -8.81 7.69
N PHE A 80 4.65 -9.27 7.40
CA PHE A 80 5.02 -10.67 7.50
C PHE A 80 5.61 -11.06 8.87
N GLY A 81 5.75 -10.09 9.78
CA GLY A 81 6.35 -10.30 11.10
C GLY A 81 7.88 -10.33 11.06
N ARG A 82 8.49 -10.42 12.24
CA ARG A 82 9.94 -10.61 12.31
C ARG A 82 10.29 -12.00 11.76
N GLU A 83 11.27 -12.08 10.88
CA GLU A 83 11.71 -13.34 10.26
C GLU A 83 10.55 -14.14 9.64
N LEU A 84 9.56 -13.46 9.07
CA LEU A 84 8.37 -14.04 8.45
C LEU A 84 7.47 -14.84 9.42
N SER A 85 7.52 -14.57 10.71
CA SER A 85 6.78 -15.31 11.76
C SER A 85 5.28 -15.44 11.48
N ASN A 86 4.66 -14.48 10.78
CA ASN A 86 3.25 -14.53 10.40
C ASN A 86 2.96 -15.48 9.21
N LEU A 87 3.98 -16.09 8.62
CA LEU A 87 3.89 -17.05 7.51
C LEU A 87 4.30 -18.47 7.93
N SER A 88 4.22 -18.81 9.22
CA SER A 88 4.56 -20.15 9.76
C SER A 88 3.84 -21.30 9.04
N VAL A 89 2.69 -21.04 8.42
CA VAL A 89 1.94 -22.00 7.60
C VAL A 89 2.75 -22.51 6.41
N LEU A 90 3.65 -21.71 5.84
CA LEU A 90 4.56 -22.16 4.77
C LEU A 90 5.52 -23.26 5.23
N GLU A 91 5.78 -23.33 6.53
CA GLU A 91 6.60 -24.37 7.16
C GLU A 91 5.75 -25.52 7.75
N GLY A 92 4.46 -25.56 7.42
CA GLY A 92 3.52 -26.57 7.94
C GLY A 92 3.16 -26.36 9.41
N ARG A 93 3.43 -25.19 10.00
CA ARG A 93 3.14 -24.87 11.40
C ARG A 93 1.89 -23.99 11.50
N ALA A 94 0.96 -24.38 12.38
CA ALA A 94 -0.19 -23.54 12.68
C ALA A 94 0.26 -22.22 13.34
N PRO A 95 -0.45 -21.10 13.07
CA PRO A 95 -0.19 -19.84 13.76
C PRO A 95 -0.45 -20.00 15.27
N PRO A 96 0.23 -19.22 16.14
CA PRO A 96 -0.06 -19.19 17.56
C PRO A 96 -1.52 -18.82 17.82
N ARG A 97 -2.09 -19.41 18.88
CA ARG A 97 -3.49 -19.17 19.25
C ARG A 97 -3.73 -17.67 19.53
N GLY A 98 -4.71 -17.09 18.85
CA GLY A 98 -5.05 -15.65 18.94
C GLY A 98 -4.26 -14.77 17.97
N GLU A 99 -3.32 -15.33 17.20
CA GLU A 99 -2.56 -14.63 16.18
C GLU A 99 -2.98 -15.00 14.75
N GLU A 100 -4.02 -15.82 14.60
CA GLU A 100 -4.52 -16.31 13.31
C GLU A 100 -4.85 -15.17 12.35
N THR A 101 -5.36 -14.05 12.86
CA THR A 101 -5.69 -12.85 12.06
C THR A 101 -4.45 -12.24 11.40
N PHE A 102 -3.30 -12.25 12.08
CA PHE A 102 -2.04 -11.79 11.51
C PHE A 102 -1.54 -12.74 10.44
N ALA A 103 -1.66 -14.05 10.67
CA ALA A 103 -1.27 -15.07 9.71
C ALA A 103 -2.14 -15.03 8.44
N TRP A 104 -3.47 -14.90 8.57
CA TRP A 104 -4.37 -14.71 7.43
C TRP A 104 -4.03 -13.45 6.64
N SER A 105 -3.76 -12.36 7.35
CA SER A 105 -3.40 -11.09 6.72
C SER A 105 -2.07 -11.20 5.97
N ALA A 106 -1.07 -11.87 6.55
CA ALA A 106 0.23 -12.09 5.92
C ALA A 106 0.11 -13.00 4.70
N ALA A 107 -0.62 -14.11 4.80
CA ALA A 107 -0.87 -15.04 3.70
C ALA A 107 -1.52 -14.35 2.49
N ARG A 108 -2.61 -13.59 2.72
CA ARG A 108 -3.25 -12.78 1.68
C ARG A 108 -2.28 -11.79 1.04
N SER A 109 -1.45 -11.15 1.86
CA SER A 109 -0.51 -10.12 1.42
C SER A 109 0.59 -10.71 0.56
N LEU A 110 1.04 -11.94 0.86
CA LEU A 110 2.09 -12.60 0.06
C LEU A 110 1.59 -12.93 -1.35
N VAL A 111 0.41 -13.56 -1.45
CA VAL A 111 -0.19 -13.89 -2.75
C VAL A 111 -0.51 -12.61 -3.55
N PHE A 112 -1.05 -11.57 -2.90
CA PHE A 112 -1.26 -10.28 -3.53
C PHE A 112 0.04 -9.68 -4.08
N ASN A 113 1.12 -9.71 -3.29
CA ASN A 113 2.42 -9.20 -3.71
C ASN A 113 2.99 -9.99 -4.91
N ALA A 114 2.77 -11.31 -4.96
CA ALA A 114 3.19 -12.13 -6.09
C ALA A 114 2.42 -11.80 -7.38
N VAL A 115 1.10 -11.61 -7.29
CA VAL A 115 0.29 -11.14 -8.43
C VAL A 115 0.74 -9.74 -8.88
N LEU A 116 0.99 -8.83 -7.95
CA LEU A 116 1.49 -7.49 -8.28
C LEU A 116 2.87 -7.56 -8.97
N ALA A 117 3.78 -8.40 -8.49
CA ALA A 117 5.09 -8.60 -9.11
C ALA A 117 4.96 -9.10 -10.55
N ARG A 118 4.08 -10.08 -10.81
CA ARG A 118 3.81 -10.59 -12.16
C ARG A 118 3.24 -9.48 -13.06
N ARG A 119 2.28 -8.69 -12.55
CA ARG A 119 1.69 -7.56 -13.27
C ARG A 119 2.71 -6.44 -13.57
N ILE A 120 3.71 -6.24 -12.69
CA ILE A 120 4.81 -5.29 -12.93
C ILE A 120 5.71 -5.83 -14.05
N TYR A 121 6.08 -7.10 -14.00
CA TYR A 121 6.90 -7.76 -15.02
C TYR A 121 6.25 -7.65 -16.41
N ASP A 122 4.93 -7.86 -16.48
CA ASP A 122 4.14 -7.76 -17.71
C ASP A 122 3.79 -6.32 -18.11
N GLY A 123 4.17 -5.31 -17.31
CA GLY A 123 3.85 -3.89 -17.54
C GLY A 123 2.36 -3.54 -17.43
N SER A 124 1.58 -4.37 -16.73
CA SER A 124 0.11 -4.23 -16.64
C SER A 124 -0.41 -3.74 -15.28
N TRP A 125 0.46 -3.54 -14.29
CA TRP A 125 0.08 -3.23 -12.90
C TRP A 125 -0.69 -1.90 -12.72
N ASN A 126 -0.53 -0.96 -13.63
CA ASN A 126 -1.15 0.37 -13.63
C ASN A 126 -2.19 0.56 -14.76
N ARG A 127 -2.56 -0.53 -15.45
CA ARG A 127 -3.53 -0.54 -16.56
C ARG A 127 -4.68 -1.47 -16.24
N LEU A 128 -5.87 -1.10 -16.68
CA LEU A 128 -7.05 -1.94 -16.61
C LEU A 128 -7.17 -2.84 -17.84
N SER A 129 -7.81 -3.98 -17.65
CA SER A 129 -8.17 -4.94 -18.70
C SER A 129 -9.68 -5.19 -18.67
N ILE A 130 -10.25 -5.59 -19.81
CA ILE A 130 -11.66 -6.04 -19.86
C ILE A 130 -11.78 -7.30 -19.00
N GLY A 131 -12.86 -7.37 -18.20
CA GLY A 131 -13.09 -8.44 -17.24
C GLY A 131 -12.37 -8.25 -15.90
N GLU A 132 -11.64 -7.13 -15.71
CA GLU A 132 -11.01 -6.77 -14.44
C GLU A 132 -12.00 -6.00 -13.53
N ARG A 133 -11.79 -6.08 -12.24
CA ARG A 133 -12.49 -5.21 -11.29
C ARG A 133 -11.64 -3.98 -10.97
N ALA A 134 -12.15 -2.81 -11.35
CA ALA A 134 -11.54 -1.52 -11.00
C ALA A 134 -12.01 -1.08 -9.61
N ASN A 135 -11.07 -0.59 -8.78
CA ASN A 135 -11.37 -0.01 -7.47
C ASN A 135 -11.54 1.51 -7.60
N LEU A 136 -12.54 2.06 -6.94
CA LEU A 136 -12.73 3.51 -6.79
C LEU A 136 -11.75 4.08 -5.75
N ASP A 137 -10.99 5.11 -6.11
CA ASP A 137 -9.96 5.68 -5.24
C ASP A 137 -10.51 6.09 -3.86
N GLY A 138 -9.87 5.57 -2.81
CA GLY A 138 -10.24 5.84 -1.42
C GLY A 138 -11.52 5.16 -0.96
N ARG A 139 -12.05 4.20 -1.71
CA ARG A 139 -13.23 3.40 -1.34
C ARG A 139 -12.91 1.92 -1.44
N ASN A 140 -13.72 1.10 -0.76
CA ASN A 140 -13.62 -0.37 -0.89
C ASN A 140 -14.46 -0.92 -2.05
N SER A 141 -15.24 -0.06 -2.72
CA SER A 141 -16.10 -0.47 -3.82
C SER A 141 -15.31 -0.71 -5.10
N THR A 142 -15.74 -1.73 -5.83
CA THR A 142 -15.20 -2.09 -7.14
C THR A 142 -16.33 -2.25 -8.15
N PHE A 143 -16.03 -2.10 -9.43
CA PHE A 143 -16.94 -2.41 -10.52
C PHE A 143 -16.22 -3.21 -11.61
N LEU A 144 -16.98 -3.95 -12.40
CA LEU A 144 -16.45 -4.74 -13.53
C LEU A 144 -16.17 -3.81 -14.72
N VAL A 145 -14.99 -3.94 -15.32
CA VAL A 145 -14.61 -3.22 -16.53
C VAL A 145 -15.09 -4.03 -17.73
N GLU A 146 -16.17 -3.58 -18.37
CA GLU A 146 -16.77 -4.22 -19.53
C GLU A 146 -16.22 -3.70 -20.87
N SER A 147 -15.72 -2.45 -20.88
CA SER A 147 -15.10 -1.79 -22.04
C SER A 147 -13.90 -0.96 -21.60
N LEU A 148 -12.99 -0.70 -22.53
CA LEU A 148 -11.86 0.22 -22.36
C LEU A 148 -12.07 1.41 -23.31
N ASP A 149 -12.88 2.35 -22.87
CA ASP A 149 -13.17 3.60 -23.58
C ASP A 149 -12.35 4.78 -23.04
N ASP A 150 -12.52 5.93 -23.65
CA ASP A 150 -11.82 7.16 -23.27
C ASP A 150 -12.17 7.62 -21.84
N GLU A 151 -13.39 7.33 -21.37
CA GLU A 151 -13.80 7.65 -20.00
C GLU A 151 -13.00 6.81 -19.00
N ILE A 152 -12.93 5.50 -19.19
CA ILE A 152 -12.14 4.60 -18.36
C ILE A 152 -10.66 4.99 -18.40
N ALA A 153 -10.11 5.28 -19.57
CA ALA A 153 -8.73 5.73 -19.74
C ALA A 153 -8.47 7.02 -18.95
N HIS A 154 -9.35 8.00 -19.06
CA HIS A 154 -9.26 9.26 -18.33
C HIS A 154 -9.31 9.05 -16.81
N ARG A 155 -10.23 8.23 -16.31
CA ARG A 155 -10.39 7.92 -14.89
C ARG A 155 -9.16 7.21 -14.33
N VAL A 156 -8.53 6.32 -15.12
CA VAL A 156 -7.25 5.69 -14.76
C VAL A 156 -6.15 6.73 -14.68
N ALA A 157 -6.05 7.62 -15.68
CA ALA A 157 -5.00 8.65 -15.74
C ALA A 157 -5.10 9.67 -14.60
N THR A 158 -6.32 9.98 -14.16
CA THR A 158 -6.59 10.93 -13.05
C THR A 158 -6.60 10.28 -11.67
N PHE A 159 -6.27 8.98 -11.56
CA PHE A 159 -6.30 8.22 -10.32
C PHE A 159 -7.68 8.15 -9.65
N ASP A 160 -8.77 8.27 -10.41
CA ASP A 160 -10.12 8.06 -9.90
C ASP A 160 -10.44 6.58 -9.72
N ILE A 161 -9.84 5.72 -10.57
CA ILE A 161 -9.95 4.27 -10.50
C ILE A 161 -8.59 3.58 -10.62
N HIS A 162 -8.51 2.37 -10.06
CA HIS A 162 -7.27 1.60 -10.01
C HIS A 162 -7.49 0.14 -10.42
N PRO A 163 -6.54 -0.48 -11.14
CA PRO A 163 -6.50 -1.93 -11.29
C PRO A 163 -6.35 -2.59 -9.92
N THR A 164 -6.85 -3.84 -9.80
CA THR A 164 -6.87 -4.53 -8.52
C THR A 164 -6.22 -5.90 -8.58
N GLY A 165 -5.70 -6.36 -7.44
CA GLY A 165 -5.24 -7.73 -7.22
C GLY A 165 -6.07 -8.44 -6.15
N PRO A 166 -6.00 -9.78 -6.08
CA PRO A 166 -6.81 -10.59 -5.20
C PRO A 166 -6.32 -10.54 -3.75
N LEU A 167 -7.26 -10.51 -2.83
CA LEU A 167 -7.07 -10.95 -1.46
C LEU A 167 -7.80 -12.28 -1.32
N ILE A 168 -7.05 -13.38 -1.40
CA ILE A 168 -7.59 -14.75 -1.48
C ILE A 168 -8.56 -15.05 -0.32
N GLY A 169 -9.64 -15.73 -0.63
CA GLY A 169 -10.68 -16.16 0.29
C GLY A 169 -11.72 -17.02 -0.45
N ASN A 170 -12.84 -17.29 0.20
CA ASN A 170 -13.97 -18.01 -0.38
C ASN A 170 -14.79 -17.08 -1.30
N GLY A 171 -15.44 -17.67 -2.28
CA GLY A 171 -16.26 -16.95 -3.25
C GLY A 171 -15.52 -16.57 -4.53
N ASP A 172 -16.22 -15.85 -5.40
CA ASP A 172 -15.69 -15.43 -6.70
C ASP A 172 -14.80 -14.19 -6.55
N SER A 173 -13.63 -14.21 -7.19
CA SER A 173 -12.74 -13.05 -7.28
C SER A 173 -13.34 -11.91 -8.13
N GLY A 174 -14.36 -12.22 -8.92
CA GLY A 174 -15.09 -11.28 -9.78
C GLY A 174 -14.29 -10.77 -10.98
N VAL A 175 -13.24 -11.49 -11.40
CA VAL A 175 -12.45 -11.22 -12.61
C VAL A 175 -12.59 -12.36 -13.60
N SER A 176 -12.34 -12.11 -14.88
CA SER A 176 -12.49 -13.09 -15.95
C SER A 176 -11.34 -13.05 -16.98
N GLY A 177 -11.30 -14.02 -17.86
CA GLY A 177 -10.33 -14.11 -18.96
C GLY A 177 -8.88 -14.25 -18.48
N ALA A 178 -7.94 -13.71 -19.25
CA ALA A 178 -6.50 -13.86 -19.01
C ALA A 178 -6.07 -13.40 -17.61
N LEU A 179 -6.78 -12.42 -17.02
CA LEU A 179 -6.45 -11.99 -15.66
C LEU A 179 -6.83 -13.04 -14.60
N ALA A 180 -7.98 -13.69 -14.77
CA ALA A 180 -8.37 -14.80 -13.89
C ALA A 180 -7.39 -15.97 -13.99
N ASP A 181 -6.88 -16.24 -15.20
CA ASP A 181 -5.88 -17.27 -15.43
C ASP A 181 -4.55 -16.91 -14.74
N LEU A 182 -4.06 -15.69 -14.93
CA LEU A 182 -2.86 -15.17 -14.25
C LEU A 182 -2.97 -15.28 -12.72
N GLU A 183 -4.09 -14.83 -12.15
CA GLU A 183 -4.30 -14.87 -10.69
C GLU A 183 -4.35 -16.32 -10.19
N ARG A 184 -4.93 -17.24 -10.95
CA ARG A 184 -4.97 -18.68 -10.63
C ARG A 184 -3.59 -19.32 -10.73
N GLU A 185 -2.81 -19.01 -11.78
CA GLU A 185 -1.44 -19.48 -11.94
C GLU A 185 -0.57 -19.05 -10.76
N VAL A 186 -0.60 -17.79 -10.40
CA VAL A 186 0.16 -17.27 -9.26
C VAL A 186 -0.31 -17.88 -7.94
N ALA A 187 -1.63 -18.02 -7.73
CA ALA A 187 -2.15 -18.65 -6.51
C ALA A 187 -1.72 -20.13 -6.39
N ALA A 188 -1.58 -20.84 -7.52
CA ALA A 188 -1.13 -22.24 -7.55
C ALA A 188 0.34 -22.41 -7.07
N GLU A 189 1.14 -21.35 -7.07
CA GLU A 189 2.49 -21.36 -6.48
C GLU A 189 2.46 -21.41 -4.93
N PHE A 190 1.30 -21.12 -4.32
CA PHE A 190 1.13 -21.03 -2.86
C PHE A 190 0.00 -21.93 -2.33
N PRO A 191 -0.01 -23.25 -2.63
CA PRO A 191 -1.15 -24.11 -2.31
C PRO A 191 -1.48 -24.17 -0.82
N LEU A 192 -0.46 -24.20 0.06
CA LEU A 192 -0.65 -24.21 1.51
C LEU A 192 -1.33 -22.95 2.03
N LEU A 193 -0.99 -21.79 1.45
CA LEU A 193 -1.63 -20.52 1.85
C LEU A 193 -3.06 -20.43 1.34
N VAL A 194 -3.34 -20.90 0.14
CA VAL A 194 -4.69 -20.91 -0.43
C VAL A 194 -5.60 -21.79 0.41
N GLU A 195 -5.18 -23.04 0.71
CA GLU A 195 -5.93 -23.95 1.58
C GLU A 195 -6.16 -23.37 2.97
N PHE A 196 -5.12 -22.80 3.59
CA PHE A 196 -5.20 -22.12 4.89
C PHE A 196 -6.23 -20.98 4.89
N LEU A 197 -6.24 -20.14 3.85
CA LEU A 197 -7.16 -19.02 3.74
C LEU A 197 -8.60 -19.46 3.45
N GLN A 198 -8.80 -20.52 2.65
CA GLN A 198 -10.11 -21.08 2.38
C GLN A 198 -10.71 -21.73 3.63
N SER A 199 -9.90 -22.46 4.40
CA SER A 199 -10.33 -23.09 5.67
C SER A 199 -10.70 -22.06 6.75
N ALA A 200 -10.15 -20.85 6.69
CA ALA A 200 -10.46 -19.77 7.61
C ALA A 200 -11.84 -19.12 7.39
N GLY A 201 -12.55 -19.47 6.31
CA GLY A 201 -13.87 -18.93 6.02
C GLY A 201 -13.87 -17.44 5.61
N LEU A 202 -12.72 -16.91 5.21
CA LEU A 202 -12.59 -15.51 4.81
C LEU A 202 -13.17 -15.30 3.41
N GLU A 203 -13.96 -14.24 3.24
CA GLU A 203 -14.46 -13.85 1.92
C GLU A 203 -13.35 -13.32 1.02
N ALA A 204 -13.41 -13.65 -0.28
CA ALA A 204 -12.55 -13.07 -1.29
C ALA A 204 -12.77 -11.56 -1.36
N ALA A 205 -11.69 -10.81 -1.52
CA ALA A 205 -11.73 -9.37 -1.64
C ALA A 205 -10.69 -8.88 -2.66
N ARG A 206 -10.75 -7.59 -2.98
CA ARG A 206 -9.79 -7.00 -3.93
C ARG A 206 -9.12 -5.78 -3.32
N ARG A 207 -7.88 -5.55 -3.74
CA ARG A 207 -7.07 -4.41 -3.30
C ARG A 207 -6.47 -3.71 -4.51
N PRO A 208 -6.40 -2.35 -4.53
CA PRO A 208 -5.71 -1.62 -5.59
C PRO A 208 -4.25 -2.07 -5.72
N LEU A 209 -3.80 -2.28 -6.96
CA LEU A 209 -2.41 -2.62 -7.28
C LEU A 209 -1.48 -1.41 -7.23
N ARG A 210 -2.03 -0.20 -7.31
CA ARG A 210 -1.25 1.04 -7.27
C ARG A 210 -1.77 2.01 -6.21
N VAL A 211 -0.89 2.89 -5.76
CA VAL A 211 -1.18 4.01 -4.88
C VAL A 211 -0.93 5.31 -5.62
N ALA A 212 -1.92 6.21 -5.62
CA ALA A 212 -1.74 7.58 -6.07
C ALA A 212 -0.87 8.34 -5.06
N VAL A 213 0.22 8.94 -5.53
CA VAL A 213 1.05 9.84 -4.73
C VAL A 213 0.63 11.26 -5.07
N ARG A 214 -0.12 11.90 -4.17
CA ARG A 214 -0.72 13.20 -4.41
C ARG A 214 0.19 14.31 -3.91
N GLU A 215 0.16 15.47 -4.58
CA GLU A 215 0.92 16.64 -4.17
C GLU A 215 2.41 16.32 -3.99
N LEU A 216 2.99 15.48 -4.86
CA LEU A 216 4.40 15.14 -4.78
C LEU A 216 5.23 16.31 -5.28
N GLU A 217 5.98 16.89 -4.37
CA GLU A 217 6.92 17.97 -4.58
C GLU A 217 8.29 17.57 -4.05
N TRP A 218 9.36 18.07 -4.68
CA TRP A 218 10.71 17.85 -4.20
C TRP A 218 11.56 19.09 -4.33
N GLN A 219 12.53 19.19 -3.45
CA GLN A 219 13.48 20.30 -3.40
C GLN A 219 14.85 19.80 -2.96
N TRP A 220 15.88 20.11 -3.73
CA TRP A 220 17.25 19.91 -3.29
C TRP A 220 17.64 20.98 -2.28
N LEU A 221 17.98 20.55 -1.06
CA LEU A 221 18.41 21.41 0.04
C LEU A 221 19.95 21.57 0.07
N ALA A 222 20.66 20.56 -0.42
CA ALA A 222 22.10 20.53 -0.65
C ALA A 222 22.41 19.56 -1.81
N ASP A 223 23.69 19.37 -2.12
CA ASP A 223 24.10 18.50 -3.22
C ASP A 223 23.71 17.03 -3.02
N ASP A 224 23.64 16.57 -1.79
CA ASP A 224 23.33 15.22 -1.37
C ASP A 224 22.06 15.13 -0.52
N VAL A 225 21.27 16.23 -0.42
CA VAL A 225 20.06 16.27 0.42
C VAL A 225 18.86 16.71 -0.38
N CYS A 226 17.86 15.83 -0.48
CA CYS A 226 16.59 16.09 -1.14
C CYS A 226 15.42 15.99 -0.16
N ALA A 227 14.60 17.04 -0.09
CA ALA A 227 13.35 17.03 0.63
C ALA A 227 12.21 16.59 -0.30
N LEU A 228 11.40 15.64 0.13
CA LEU A 228 10.19 15.18 -0.53
C LEU A 228 8.98 15.58 0.30
N GLN A 229 7.93 16.05 -0.33
CA GLN A 229 6.64 16.29 0.31
C GLN A 229 5.54 15.65 -0.54
N PHE A 230 4.65 14.88 0.06
CA PHE A 230 3.54 14.23 -0.63
C PHE A 230 2.43 13.81 0.32
N ALA A 231 1.25 13.51 -0.23
CA ALA A 231 0.12 12.97 0.49
C ALA A 231 -0.26 11.57 -0.04
N LEU A 232 -0.59 10.68 0.90
CA LEU A 232 -1.11 9.34 0.62
C LEU A 232 -2.45 9.14 1.32
N ARG A 233 -3.33 8.35 0.71
CA ARG A 233 -4.56 7.91 1.36
C ARG A 233 -4.28 6.99 2.55
N ALA A 234 -5.23 6.92 3.48
CA ALA A 234 -5.16 5.99 4.61
C ALA A 234 -4.99 4.54 4.12
N GLY A 235 -4.13 3.79 4.81
CA GLY A 235 -3.78 2.42 4.43
C GLY A 235 -2.65 2.28 3.41
N SER A 236 -2.08 3.40 2.94
CA SER A 236 -0.88 3.45 2.10
C SER A 236 0.35 3.84 2.93
N PHE A 237 1.52 3.37 2.52
CA PHE A 237 2.76 3.54 3.26
C PHE A 237 3.76 4.40 2.50
N ALA A 238 4.35 5.39 3.17
CA ALA A 238 5.39 6.23 2.59
C ALA A 238 6.63 5.42 2.17
N THR A 239 6.89 4.30 2.85
CA THR A 239 7.96 3.37 2.49
C THR A 239 7.80 2.78 1.08
N ALA A 240 6.57 2.64 0.57
CA ALA A 240 6.34 2.19 -0.81
C ALA A 240 6.87 3.23 -1.81
N VAL A 241 6.66 4.53 -1.54
CA VAL A 241 7.17 5.63 -2.37
C VAL A 241 8.70 5.69 -2.33
N VAL A 242 9.27 5.62 -1.12
CA VAL A 242 10.74 5.69 -0.95
C VAL A 242 11.44 4.50 -1.63
N ARG A 243 10.87 3.30 -1.55
CA ARG A 243 11.42 2.11 -2.21
C ARG A 243 11.46 2.23 -3.73
N GLU A 244 10.48 2.85 -4.36
CA GLU A 244 10.50 3.11 -5.80
C GLU A 244 11.60 4.08 -6.22
N LEU A 245 12.03 4.96 -5.32
CA LEU A 245 13.14 5.89 -5.55
C LEU A 245 14.51 5.23 -5.35
N LEU A 246 14.61 4.30 -4.39
CA LEU A 246 15.87 3.65 -3.98
C LEU A 246 16.08 2.27 -4.62
N ALA A 247 15.06 1.70 -5.27
CA ALA A 247 15.05 0.31 -5.73
C ALA A 247 16.09 -0.04 -6.82
N LEU A 248 16.86 0.93 -7.31
CA LEU A 248 17.89 0.66 -8.32
C LEU A 248 19.30 0.53 -7.72
N ASP A 249 19.56 1.02 -6.50
CA ASP A 249 20.89 0.93 -5.89
C ASP A 249 21.02 -0.25 -4.90
N GLY A 250 19.89 -0.74 -4.34
CA GLY A 250 19.89 -1.88 -3.41
C GLY A 250 20.08 -3.26 -4.04
N ALA A 251 19.87 -3.41 -5.34
CA ALA A 251 20.11 -4.68 -6.05
C ALA A 251 21.61 -4.94 -6.31
N ALA A 252 22.39 -3.88 -6.50
CA ALA A 252 23.85 -4.00 -6.72
C ALA A 252 24.64 -4.31 -5.45
N ALA A 253 24.13 -3.90 -4.28
CA ALA A 253 24.85 -4.10 -3.02
C ALA A 253 24.78 -5.53 -2.44
N GLN A 254 23.91 -6.39 -2.98
CA GLN A 254 23.81 -7.79 -2.55
C GLN A 254 24.61 -8.78 -3.42
N GLU A 255 25.06 -8.37 -4.60
CA GLU A 255 25.91 -9.20 -5.47
C GLU A 255 27.41 -9.12 -5.18
N GLU A 256 27.88 -8.12 -4.39
CA GLU A 256 29.31 -7.99 -4.01
C GLU A 256 29.68 -8.66 -2.67
N GLN A 257 28.76 -9.31 -1.97
CA GLN A 257 29.02 -10.02 -0.69
C GLN A 257 28.69 -11.52 -0.75
N GLY A 258 28.64 -12.12 -1.92
CA GLY A 258 28.47 -13.56 -2.15
C GLY A 258 29.80 -14.27 -2.50
#